data_f6fa31b36bd426cb640e9619e5b261ba
#
_entry.id   f6fa31b36bd426cb640e9619e5b261ba
#
_cell.length_a   1.000
_cell.length_b   1.000
_cell.length_c   1.000
_cell.angle_alpha   90.00
_cell.angle_beta   90.00
_cell.angle_gamma   90.00
#
_symmetry.space_group_name_H-M   'P 1'
#
loop_
_entity.id
_entity.type
_entity.pdbx_description
1 polymer ?
#
loop_
_entity_poly.entity_id
_entity_poly.type
_entity_poly.pdbx_seq_one_letter_code
_entity_poly.pdbx_strand_id
1 'polypeptide(L)'
;YSVRGGDKIVEVGGATQTCEFQPGNYLNPGPWRIPHHHRTLLHYCKAFGVELEPFIQLNHNVFVHNSKGFGGKPQRYKELAVDFKGHVSDLLGKSLNAGALDQQVTKEDKEKLVAALREWGLLDGNLSYTSGLLASSQRGYDRAPGGGVNGAPTPSKINGLSDVLDSHVWQEMGFFYNYLMQTTMFQPKGGMDMIGKGFARQISDLITYNAKVTKIAQNDKGVTATWDDLKTGKVSEAKADYCVCTIPLAVLNQLDLQVGPKMKAAIGAVPYSNLLKIGLEFKRRFWEEDYSIYGGHSFTDQQIGLISYPNFDFFKDKPAVVLGAFSGGPGGYAMAGMTPEQRIEAAPAQGSVFHPAEYRKEFMNGVSWIWSRTPWILGCCASWTEASREQHYQNLVAMDGRIVLAGEHASYYGCWMEGALLSSLDAIERLHKKALAA
;
A
#
# COMPACT_ATOMS: atom_id res chain seq x y z
N TYR A 1 9.81 -4.92 -9.13
CA TYR A 1 10.83 -3.92 -9.49
C TYR A 1 11.04 -2.96 -8.33
N SER A 2 12.30 -2.62 -8.05
CA SER A 2 12.69 -1.57 -7.10
C SER A 2 13.59 -0.59 -7.84
N VAL A 3 13.28 0.71 -7.75
CA VAL A 3 14.03 1.78 -8.44
C VAL A 3 15.26 2.15 -7.62
N ARG A 4 16.41 2.21 -8.27
CA ARG A 4 17.72 2.51 -7.66
C ARG A 4 18.48 3.58 -8.43
N GLY A 5 19.54 4.08 -7.85
CA GLY A 5 20.44 5.04 -8.51
C GLY A 5 20.93 4.50 -9.85
N GLY A 6 20.83 5.34 -10.90
CA GLY A 6 21.14 5.03 -12.28
C GLY A 6 19.97 4.48 -13.11
N ASP A 7 18.85 4.08 -12.49
CA ASP A 7 17.68 3.60 -13.24
C ASP A 7 17.01 4.74 -14.01
N LYS A 8 16.74 4.48 -15.29
CA LYS A 8 15.98 5.38 -16.16
C LYS A 8 14.53 4.94 -16.23
N ILE A 9 13.63 5.88 -16.01
CA ILE A 9 12.18 5.66 -16.07
C ILE A 9 11.64 6.45 -17.25
N VAL A 10 10.89 5.75 -18.11
CA VAL A 10 10.22 6.34 -19.27
C VAL A 10 8.73 6.15 -19.09
N GLU A 11 7.99 7.25 -19.13
CA GLU A 11 6.54 7.25 -19.06
C GLU A 11 5.90 7.16 -20.44
N VAL A 12 4.70 6.63 -20.53
CA VAL A 12 3.85 6.80 -21.72
C VAL A 12 3.67 8.29 -21.96
N GLY A 13 3.94 8.73 -23.19
CA GLY A 13 3.99 10.15 -23.54
C GLY A 13 5.41 10.73 -23.62
N GLY A 14 6.44 9.93 -23.31
CA GLY A 14 7.85 10.23 -23.55
C GLY A 14 8.56 11.00 -22.44
N ALA A 15 7.90 11.35 -21.34
CA ALA A 15 8.58 11.96 -20.19
C ALA A 15 9.58 10.95 -19.59
N THR A 16 10.78 11.44 -19.24
CA THR A 16 11.86 10.63 -18.70
C THR A 16 12.40 11.20 -17.41
N GLN A 17 12.89 10.34 -16.52
CA GLN A 17 13.63 10.72 -15.32
C GLN A 17 14.71 9.68 -15.03
N THR A 18 15.77 10.10 -14.37
CA THR A 18 16.83 9.21 -13.86
C THR A 18 16.82 9.26 -12.34
N CYS A 19 16.85 8.10 -11.72
CA CYS A 19 16.98 8.01 -10.26
C CYS A 19 18.41 8.33 -9.83
N GLU A 20 18.60 9.24 -8.89
CA GLU A 20 19.91 9.65 -8.38
C GLU A 20 20.19 9.18 -6.93
N PHE A 21 19.45 8.20 -6.47
CA PHE A 21 19.62 7.67 -5.10
C PHE A 21 21.02 7.14 -4.86
N GLN A 22 21.53 7.37 -3.65
CA GLN A 22 22.80 6.82 -3.20
C GLN A 22 22.79 5.28 -3.19
N PRO A 23 23.96 4.65 -3.35
CA PRO A 23 24.07 3.19 -3.33
C PRO A 23 23.42 2.55 -2.11
N GLY A 24 22.63 1.51 -2.33
CA GLY A 24 21.87 0.82 -1.30
C GLY A 24 20.47 1.37 -1.02
N ASN A 25 20.18 2.59 -1.45
CA ASN A 25 18.85 3.17 -1.35
C ASN A 25 17.97 2.77 -2.54
N TYR A 26 16.66 2.66 -2.31
CA TYR A 26 15.71 2.27 -3.33
C TYR A 26 14.29 2.76 -3.00
N LEU A 27 13.46 2.84 -4.05
CA LEU A 27 12.01 2.98 -3.96
C LEU A 27 11.35 1.67 -4.41
N ASN A 28 10.37 1.18 -3.66
CA ASN A 28 9.43 0.14 -4.13
C ASN A 28 8.20 0.82 -4.78
N PRO A 29 8.15 0.98 -6.10
CA PRO A 29 7.07 1.71 -6.78
C PRO A 29 5.76 0.93 -6.80
N GLY A 30 5.82 -0.40 -6.71
CA GLY A 30 4.68 -1.31 -6.64
C GLY A 30 4.40 -1.81 -5.22
N PRO A 31 4.25 -3.13 -5.02
CA PRO A 31 4.14 -3.73 -3.70
C PRO A 31 5.29 -3.29 -2.79
N TRP A 32 5.05 -3.19 -1.48
CA TRP A 32 6.06 -2.74 -0.51
C TRP A 32 5.96 -3.44 0.84
N ARG A 33 4.94 -4.29 1.02
CA ARG A 33 4.68 -5.05 2.26
C ARG A 33 3.98 -6.37 1.94
N ILE A 34 4.15 -7.35 2.82
CA ILE A 34 3.59 -8.70 2.70
C ILE A 34 2.86 -9.02 4.01
N PRO A 35 1.52 -9.09 4.04
CA PRO A 35 0.75 -9.52 5.19
C PRO A 35 1.07 -10.97 5.60
N HIS A 36 0.98 -11.27 6.89
CA HIS A 36 1.27 -12.60 7.46
C HIS A 36 0.43 -13.75 6.89
N HIS A 37 -0.76 -13.45 6.39
CA HIS A 37 -1.68 -14.42 5.81
C HIS A 37 -1.47 -14.65 4.30
N HIS A 38 -0.54 -13.97 3.65
CA HIS A 38 -0.12 -14.19 2.27
C HIS A 38 0.80 -15.42 2.18
N ARG A 39 0.22 -16.58 2.43
CA ARG A 39 0.97 -17.83 2.64
C ARG A 39 1.71 -18.32 1.41
N THR A 40 1.12 -18.15 0.22
CA THR A 40 1.73 -18.58 -1.04
C THR A 40 2.96 -17.75 -1.35
N LEU A 41 2.87 -16.43 -1.20
CA LEU A 41 4.00 -15.55 -1.40
C LEU A 41 5.12 -15.81 -0.40
N LEU A 42 4.79 -15.98 0.89
CA LEU A 42 5.76 -16.29 1.95
C LEU A 42 6.42 -17.65 1.71
N HIS A 43 5.67 -18.64 1.20
CA HIS A 43 6.21 -19.94 0.80
C HIS A 43 7.29 -19.77 -0.28
N TYR A 44 6.98 -19.04 -1.37
CA TYR A 44 7.96 -18.83 -2.44
C TYR A 44 9.16 -17.98 -2.00
N CYS A 45 8.96 -16.98 -1.14
CA CYS A 45 10.09 -16.26 -0.54
C CYS A 45 11.05 -17.23 0.16
N LYS A 46 10.52 -18.13 0.99
CA LYS A 46 11.32 -19.16 1.68
C LYS A 46 11.97 -20.13 0.69
N ALA A 47 11.22 -20.65 -0.27
CA ALA A 47 11.70 -21.64 -1.25
C ALA A 47 12.84 -21.10 -2.11
N PHE A 48 12.85 -19.81 -2.43
CA PHE A 48 13.85 -19.16 -3.28
C PHE A 48 14.90 -18.36 -2.51
N GLY A 49 14.96 -18.51 -1.20
CA GLY A 49 15.96 -17.86 -0.37
C GLY A 49 15.86 -16.33 -0.36
N VAL A 50 14.65 -15.78 -0.45
CA VAL A 50 14.41 -14.34 -0.30
C VAL A 50 14.33 -14.02 1.18
N GLU A 51 15.33 -13.31 1.69
CA GLU A 51 15.35 -12.86 3.09
C GLU A 51 14.28 -11.82 3.35
N LEU A 52 13.54 -12.00 4.44
CA LEU A 52 12.50 -11.09 4.87
C LEU A 52 12.88 -10.40 6.18
N GLU A 53 12.36 -9.20 6.36
CA GLU A 53 12.42 -8.43 7.60
C GLU A 53 11.03 -7.88 7.94
N PRO A 54 10.75 -7.52 9.21
CA PRO A 54 9.48 -6.93 9.61
C PRO A 54 9.21 -5.61 8.87
N PHE A 55 7.96 -5.42 8.49
CA PHE A 55 7.44 -4.14 7.98
C PHE A 55 6.56 -3.50 9.05
N ILE A 56 6.93 -2.30 9.48
CA ILE A 56 6.21 -1.55 10.52
C ILE A 56 5.03 -0.83 9.87
N GLN A 57 3.85 -1.43 9.98
CA GLN A 57 2.62 -0.90 9.41
C GLN A 57 2.03 0.21 10.29
N LEU A 58 1.97 -0.02 11.60
CA LEU A 58 1.46 0.94 12.59
C LEU A 58 2.61 1.47 13.45
N ASN A 59 2.71 2.78 13.53
CA ASN A 59 3.59 3.47 14.45
C ASN A 59 2.80 4.58 15.17
N HIS A 60 2.69 4.50 16.47
CA HIS A 60 1.91 5.45 17.26
C HIS A 60 2.51 6.87 17.26
N ASN A 61 3.76 7.02 16.86
CA ASN A 61 4.47 8.31 16.91
C ASN A 61 4.45 9.08 15.57
N VAL A 62 3.80 8.54 14.53
CA VAL A 62 3.59 9.22 13.25
C VAL A 62 2.59 10.36 13.37
N PHE A 63 2.42 11.12 12.30
CA PHE A 63 1.52 12.25 12.25
C PHE A 63 0.25 11.97 11.44
N VAL A 64 -0.82 12.62 11.84
CA VAL A 64 -2.06 12.80 11.06
C VAL A 64 -2.24 14.29 10.81
N HIS A 65 -2.45 14.67 9.58
CA HIS A 65 -2.71 16.03 9.13
C HIS A 65 -4.02 16.09 8.37
N ASN A 66 -4.85 17.06 8.74
CA ASN A 66 -6.02 17.44 7.97
C ASN A 66 -6.02 18.98 7.85
N SER A 67 -6.21 19.49 6.64
CA SER A 67 -6.17 20.93 6.36
C SER A 67 -7.24 21.74 7.11
N LYS A 68 -8.32 21.08 7.58
CA LYS A 68 -9.42 21.70 8.33
C LYS A 68 -9.26 21.54 9.83
N GLY A 69 -8.57 20.49 10.30
CA GLY A 69 -8.35 20.22 11.71
C GLY A 69 -7.11 20.94 12.25
N PHE A 70 -7.16 21.34 13.52
CA PHE A 70 -6.02 21.93 14.25
C PHE A 70 -5.36 23.15 13.57
N GLY A 71 -6.14 23.90 12.78
CA GLY A 71 -5.59 25.01 11.98
C GLY A 71 -4.57 24.56 10.93
N GLY A 72 -4.69 23.34 10.40
CA GLY A 72 -3.77 22.73 9.43
C GLY A 72 -2.44 22.28 10.04
N LYS A 73 -2.36 22.10 11.36
CA LYS A 73 -1.15 21.58 12.02
C LYS A 73 -1.25 20.07 12.24
N PRO A 74 -0.22 19.28 11.88
CA PRO A 74 -0.20 17.84 12.11
C PRO A 74 -0.20 17.54 13.62
N GLN A 75 -0.88 16.45 13.99
CA GLN A 75 -0.94 15.93 15.34
C GLN A 75 -0.37 14.52 15.39
N ARG A 76 0.15 14.09 16.54
CA ARG A 76 0.59 12.71 16.70
C ARG A 76 -0.60 11.75 16.64
N TYR A 77 -0.45 10.66 15.86
CA TYR A 77 -1.50 9.65 15.74
C TYR A 77 -1.95 9.11 17.12
N LYS A 78 -1.00 8.83 18.03
CA LYS A 78 -1.32 8.34 19.38
C LYS A 78 -2.22 9.31 20.17
N GLU A 79 -1.99 10.60 20.04
CA GLU A 79 -2.78 11.61 20.74
C GLU A 79 -4.22 11.62 20.23
N LEU A 80 -4.38 11.69 18.91
CA LEU A 80 -5.71 11.71 18.29
C LEU A 80 -6.48 10.40 18.50
N ALA A 81 -5.81 9.26 18.36
CA ALA A 81 -6.45 7.95 18.51
C ALA A 81 -6.90 7.69 19.94
N VAL A 82 -6.11 8.12 20.94
CA VAL A 82 -6.47 7.99 22.35
C VAL A 82 -7.57 8.98 22.72
N ASP A 83 -7.49 10.24 22.25
CA ASP A 83 -8.52 11.25 22.51
C ASP A 83 -9.86 10.84 21.86
N PHE A 84 -9.85 10.34 20.62
CA PHE A 84 -11.06 9.82 19.96
C PHE A 84 -11.70 8.69 20.80
N LYS A 85 -10.89 7.71 21.18
CA LYS A 85 -11.32 6.60 22.02
C LYS A 85 -11.89 7.08 23.37
N GLY A 86 -11.20 8.00 24.02
CA GLY A 86 -11.61 8.58 25.31
C GLY A 86 -12.94 9.32 25.22
N HIS A 87 -13.09 10.21 24.26
CA HIS A 87 -14.35 10.95 24.05
C HIS A 87 -15.54 10.05 23.70
N VAL A 88 -15.35 9.06 22.82
CA VAL A 88 -16.41 8.10 22.49
C VAL A 88 -16.82 7.30 23.71
N SER A 89 -15.86 6.87 24.53
CA SER A 89 -16.13 6.13 25.75
C SER A 89 -16.85 6.98 26.80
N ASP A 90 -16.47 8.23 26.96
CA ASP A 90 -17.14 9.22 27.84
C ASP A 90 -18.61 9.40 27.45
N LEU A 91 -18.89 9.68 26.18
CA LEU A 91 -20.25 9.86 25.65
C LEU A 91 -21.09 8.59 25.82
N LEU A 92 -20.54 7.42 25.51
CA LEU A 92 -21.24 6.14 25.66
C LEU A 92 -21.49 5.79 27.14
N GLY A 93 -20.51 6.02 28.00
CA GLY A 93 -20.64 5.81 29.44
C GLY A 93 -21.73 6.69 30.07
N LYS A 94 -21.80 7.94 29.68
CA LYS A 94 -22.85 8.87 30.12
C LYS A 94 -24.23 8.46 29.61
N SER A 95 -24.32 8.02 28.34
CA SER A 95 -25.57 7.51 27.75
C SER A 95 -26.09 6.26 28.47
N LEU A 96 -25.21 5.33 28.85
CA LEU A 96 -25.54 4.15 29.64
C LEU A 96 -26.06 4.54 31.00
N ASN A 97 -25.40 5.46 31.69
CA ASN A 97 -25.85 5.92 33.00
C ASN A 97 -27.19 6.67 32.97
N ALA A 98 -27.46 7.40 31.90
CA ALA A 98 -28.75 8.05 31.68
C ALA A 98 -29.89 7.09 31.31
N GLY A 99 -29.63 5.79 31.18
CA GLY A 99 -30.64 4.80 30.80
C GLY A 99 -31.01 4.78 29.31
N ALA A 100 -30.31 5.53 28.47
CA ALA A 100 -30.63 5.66 27.05
C ALA A 100 -30.54 4.34 26.27
N LEU A 101 -29.83 3.34 26.82
CA LEU A 101 -29.59 2.04 26.18
C LEU A 101 -30.22 0.87 26.97
N ASP A 102 -31.11 1.14 27.94
CA ASP A 102 -31.68 0.09 28.81
C ASP A 102 -32.59 -0.91 28.07
N GLN A 103 -33.01 -0.58 26.82
CA GLN A 103 -33.74 -1.53 25.98
C GLN A 103 -32.79 -2.44 25.15
N GLN A 104 -31.52 -2.05 24.97
CA GLN A 104 -30.54 -2.76 24.13
C GLN A 104 -29.60 -3.63 24.94
N VAL A 105 -29.38 -3.33 26.24
CA VAL A 105 -28.44 -4.05 27.10
C VAL A 105 -29.09 -4.45 28.41
N THR A 106 -28.76 -5.65 28.91
CA THR A 106 -29.19 -6.09 30.23
C THR A 106 -28.48 -5.28 31.32
N LYS A 107 -29.04 -5.29 32.55
CA LYS A 107 -28.38 -4.63 33.68
C LYS A 107 -26.96 -5.15 33.92
N GLU A 108 -26.77 -6.46 33.83
CA GLU A 108 -25.46 -7.12 34.00
C GLU A 108 -24.47 -6.69 32.88
N ASP A 109 -24.93 -6.65 31.63
CA ASP A 109 -24.09 -6.22 30.50
C ASP A 109 -23.76 -4.73 30.60
N LYS A 110 -24.68 -3.88 31.09
CA LYS A 110 -24.43 -2.48 31.36
C LYS A 110 -23.29 -2.28 32.36
N GLU A 111 -23.29 -3.04 33.47
CA GLU A 111 -22.21 -2.96 34.47
C GLU A 111 -20.85 -3.37 33.88
N LYS A 112 -20.82 -4.47 33.11
CA LYS A 112 -19.61 -4.91 32.40
C LYS A 112 -19.14 -3.90 31.35
N LEU A 113 -20.06 -3.34 30.58
CA LEU A 113 -19.74 -2.37 29.55
C LEU A 113 -19.18 -1.06 30.15
N VAL A 114 -19.77 -0.57 31.26
CA VAL A 114 -19.25 0.58 31.99
C VAL A 114 -17.83 0.32 32.51
N ALA A 115 -17.56 -0.85 33.06
CA ALA A 115 -16.22 -1.24 33.48
C ALA A 115 -15.22 -1.27 32.30
N ALA A 116 -15.61 -1.87 31.18
CA ALA A 116 -14.81 -1.93 29.97
C ALA A 116 -14.53 -0.52 29.39
N LEU A 117 -15.53 0.35 29.33
CA LEU A 117 -15.37 1.73 28.84
C LEU A 117 -14.48 2.54 29.75
N ARG A 118 -14.56 2.35 31.08
CA ARG A 118 -13.69 3.01 32.03
C ARG A 118 -12.23 2.67 31.81
N GLU A 119 -11.91 1.40 31.62
CA GLU A 119 -10.56 0.93 31.38
C GLU A 119 -10.07 1.30 29.98
N TRP A 120 -10.83 0.91 28.94
CA TRP A 120 -10.47 1.15 27.54
C TRP A 120 -10.43 2.63 27.19
N GLY A 121 -11.42 3.42 27.67
CA GLY A 121 -11.55 4.86 27.41
C GLY A 121 -10.74 5.74 28.35
N LEU A 122 -10.05 5.17 29.35
CA LEU A 122 -9.29 5.93 30.35
C LEU A 122 -10.17 6.93 31.12
N LEU A 123 -11.39 6.50 31.50
CA LEU A 123 -12.35 7.36 32.20
C LEU A 123 -12.09 7.38 33.71
N ASP A 124 -12.31 8.53 34.32
CA ASP A 124 -12.26 8.70 35.77
C ASP A 124 -13.45 8.02 36.48
N GLY A 125 -13.55 8.26 37.82
CA GLY A 125 -14.66 7.72 38.64
C GLY A 125 -16.05 8.18 38.21
N ASN A 126 -16.15 9.31 37.52
CA ASN A 126 -17.38 9.92 37.03
C ASN A 126 -17.67 9.58 35.56
N LEU A 127 -16.96 8.60 34.97
CA LEU A 127 -17.00 8.24 33.56
C LEU A 127 -16.66 9.41 32.61
N SER A 128 -15.75 10.26 33.04
CA SER A 128 -15.31 11.42 32.26
C SER A 128 -13.89 11.19 31.74
N TYR A 129 -13.68 11.51 30.47
CA TYR A 129 -12.35 11.55 29.83
C TYR A 129 -11.74 12.93 30.10
N THR A 130 -10.67 12.98 30.90
CA THR A 130 -10.06 14.23 31.37
C THR A 130 -8.54 14.22 31.23
N SER A 131 -7.95 15.42 31.10
CA SER A 131 -6.50 15.57 31.12
C SER A 131 -5.92 15.10 32.46
N GLY A 132 -4.80 14.40 32.40
CA GLY A 132 -4.12 13.90 33.59
C GLY A 132 -3.17 12.75 33.27
N LEU A 133 -2.59 12.17 34.34
CA LEU A 133 -1.67 11.04 34.20
C LEU A 133 -2.31 9.82 33.52
N LEU A 134 -3.60 9.58 33.80
CA LEU A 134 -4.32 8.43 33.20
C LEU A 134 -4.39 8.55 31.66
N ALA A 135 -4.89 9.66 31.14
CA ALA A 135 -4.93 9.90 29.71
C ALA A 135 -3.52 9.91 29.09
N SER A 136 -2.58 10.60 29.75
CA SER A 136 -1.19 10.72 29.26
C SER A 136 -0.45 9.41 29.23
N SER A 137 -0.83 8.41 30.03
CA SER A 137 -0.20 7.07 30.01
C SER A 137 -0.29 6.37 28.64
N GLN A 138 -1.28 6.70 27.82
CA GLN A 138 -1.43 6.15 26.46
C GLN A 138 -1.24 7.21 25.36
N ARG A 139 -1.65 8.47 25.60
CA ARG A 139 -1.51 9.50 24.56
C ARG A 139 -0.12 10.16 24.53
N GLY A 140 0.65 10.06 25.60
CA GLY A 140 1.95 10.72 25.77
C GLY A 140 1.88 11.90 26.76
N TYR A 141 3.02 12.46 27.06
CA TYR A 141 3.22 13.50 28.08
C TYR A 141 3.83 14.75 27.45
N ASP A 142 3.57 15.92 28.04
CA ASP A 142 4.29 17.17 27.70
C ASP A 142 5.77 17.05 28.13
N ARG A 143 6.01 16.45 29.31
CA ARG A 143 7.33 15.99 29.72
C ARG A 143 7.26 14.52 30.10
N ALA A 144 7.96 13.67 29.35
CA ALA A 144 8.00 12.23 29.59
C ALA A 144 8.55 11.88 30.99
N PRO A 145 8.16 10.72 31.57
CA PRO A 145 8.78 10.20 32.77
C PRO A 145 10.29 10.07 32.60
N GLY A 146 11.03 10.49 33.62
CA GLY A 146 12.50 10.40 33.66
C GLY A 146 13.00 9.71 34.91
N GLY A 147 14.31 9.71 35.10
CA GLY A 147 14.96 9.14 36.28
C GLY A 147 15.31 10.19 37.34
N GLY A 148 15.50 9.74 38.57
CA GLY A 148 16.00 10.55 39.69
C GLY A 148 14.98 11.60 40.23
N VAL A 149 15.51 12.58 40.90
CA VAL A 149 14.71 13.57 41.66
C VAL A 149 13.76 14.38 40.76
N ASN A 150 14.17 14.67 39.55
CA ASN A 150 13.38 15.49 38.61
C ASN A 150 12.62 14.65 37.55
N GLY A 151 12.45 13.35 37.80
CA GLY A 151 11.88 12.40 36.85
C GLY A 151 10.35 12.39 36.76
N ALA A 152 9.63 13.22 37.53
CA ALA A 152 8.18 13.26 37.50
C ALA A 152 7.67 13.74 36.12
N PRO A 153 6.74 13.02 35.47
CA PRO A 153 6.19 13.43 34.17
C PRO A 153 5.26 14.65 34.32
N THR A 154 5.09 15.41 33.25
CA THR A 154 4.03 16.43 33.14
C THR A 154 2.97 15.87 32.19
N PRO A 155 1.70 15.74 32.67
CA PRO A 155 0.61 15.29 31.83
C PRO A 155 0.36 16.25 30.67
N SER A 156 0.00 15.71 29.51
CA SER A 156 -0.44 16.49 28.37
C SER A 156 -1.94 16.82 28.46
N LYS A 157 -2.36 17.86 27.76
CA LYS A 157 -3.78 18.24 27.64
C LYS A 157 -4.45 17.40 26.55
N ILE A 158 -5.65 16.91 26.82
CA ILE A 158 -6.49 16.27 25.80
C ILE A 158 -6.99 17.31 24.79
N ASN A 159 -7.15 16.86 23.55
CA ASN A 159 -7.78 17.66 22.50
C ASN A 159 -9.30 17.66 22.63
N GLY A 160 -9.97 18.72 22.18
CA GLY A 160 -11.42 18.78 22.16
C GLY A 160 -12.03 17.76 21.16
N LEU A 161 -13.23 17.27 21.48
CA LEU A 161 -13.92 16.30 20.60
C LEU A 161 -14.07 16.83 19.17
N SER A 162 -14.43 18.09 18.99
CA SER A 162 -14.60 18.70 17.66
C SER A 162 -13.31 18.66 16.85
N ASP A 163 -12.19 19.07 17.45
CA ASP A 163 -10.88 19.05 16.77
C ASP A 163 -10.45 17.63 16.39
N VAL A 164 -10.70 16.66 17.28
CA VAL A 164 -10.43 15.24 17.03
C VAL A 164 -11.29 14.71 15.88
N LEU A 165 -12.56 15.10 15.83
CA LEU A 165 -13.45 14.75 14.71
C LEU A 165 -12.99 15.39 13.39
N ASP A 166 -12.61 16.66 13.39
CA ASP A 166 -12.11 17.36 12.22
C ASP A 166 -10.78 16.78 11.69
N SER A 167 -10.02 16.06 12.51
CA SER A 167 -8.80 15.36 12.08
C SER A 167 -9.08 14.12 11.21
N HIS A 168 -10.28 13.56 11.26
CA HIS A 168 -10.68 12.31 10.60
C HIS A 168 -9.87 11.07 11.02
N VAL A 169 -9.23 11.08 12.19
CA VAL A 169 -8.34 10.01 12.68
C VAL A 169 -8.96 8.62 12.66
N TRP A 170 -10.28 8.51 12.76
CA TRP A 170 -10.96 7.21 12.67
C TRP A 170 -10.77 6.49 11.32
N GLN A 171 -10.53 7.24 10.24
CA GLN A 171 -10.24 6.64 8.92
C GLN A 171 -8.91 5.91 8.98
N GLU A 172 -7.90 6.52 9.60
CA GLU A 172 -6.58 5.92 9.78
C GLU A 172 -6.61 4.74 10.77
N MET A 173 -7.40 4.86 11.84
CA MET A 173 -7.65 3.73 12.74
C MET A 173 -8.31 2.58 11.99
N GLY A 174 -9.36 2.85 11.19
CA GLY A 174 -10.05 1.87 10.37
C GLY A 174 -9.13 1.19 9.35
N PHE A 175 -8.20 1.94 8.76
CA PHE A 175 -7.20 1.40 7.84
C PHE A 175 -6.38 0.27 8.47
N PHE A 176 -5.94 0.42 9.72
CA PHE A 176 -5.14 -0.60 10.41
C PHE A 176 -5.95 -1.83 10.85
N TYR A 177 -7.28 -1.72 10.97
CA TYR A 177 -8.17 -2.86 11.24
C TYR A 177 -8.56 -3.64 9.99
N ASN A 178 -8.32 -3.09 8.79
CA ASN A 178 -8.60 -3.80 7.54
C ASN A 178 -7.82 -5.13 7.49
N TYR A 179 -8.49 -6.23 7.13
CA TYR A 179 -7.90 -7.58 7.11
C TYR A 179 -6.57 -7.64 6.35
N LEU A 180 -6.48 -6.97 5.20
CA LEU A 180 -5.27 -6.94 4.38
C LEU A 180 -4.18 -6.00 4.93
N MET A 181 -4.46 -5.23 5.99
CA MET A 181 -3.54 -4.24 6.56
C MET A 181 -3.09 -4.59 7.99
N GLN A 182 -3.55 -5.75 8.50
CA GLN A 182 -3.21 -6.19 9.86
C GLN A 182 -1.76 -6.67 9.96
N THR A 183 -1.13 -6.36 11.07
CA THR A 183 0.20 -6.87 11.43
C THR A 183 0.11 -8.36 11.82
N THR A 184 1.17 -9.17 11.69
CA THR A 184 2.53 -8.82 11.31
C THR A 184 2.63 -8.72 9.79
N MET A 185 3.43 -7.77 9.34
CA MET A 185 3.78 -7.64 7.93
C MET A 185 5.28 -7.79 7.73
N PHE A 186 5.67 -8.12 6.51
CA PHE A 186 7.06 -8.33 6.11
C PHE A 186 7.40 -7.53 4.85
N GLN A 187 8.68 -7.35 4.61
CA GLN A 187 9.25 -6.88 3.36
C GLN A 187 10.54 -7.66 3.05
N PRO A 188 10.91 -7.84 1.77
CA PRO A 188 12.22 -8.39 1.43
C PRO A 188 13.34 -7.41 1.76
N LYS A 189 14.43 -7.90 2.32
CA LYS A 189 15.68 -7.14 2.43
C LYS A 189 16.19 -6.78 1.03
N GLY A 190 16.53 -5.52 0.85
CA GLY A 190 17.04 -5.01 -0.42
C GLY A 190 16.00 -4.67 -1.48
N GLY A 191 14.69 -4.75 -1.17
CA GLY A 191 13.60 -4.30 -2.03
C GLY A 191 12.71 -5.43 -2.54
N MET A 192 11.51 -5.06 -2.98
CA MET A 192 10.48 -6.03 -3.42
C MET A 192 10.86 -6.81 -4.68
N ASP A 193 11.78 -6.29 -5.50
CA ASP A 193 12.28 -6.99 -6.69
C ASP A 193 13.11 -8.24 -6.36
N MET A 194 13.54 -8.40 -5.13
CA MET A 194 14.21 -9.62 -4.68
C MET A 194 13.31 -10.87 -4.83
N ILE A 195 11.99 -10.70 -4.75
CA ILE A 195 11.03 -11.77 -5.04
C ILE A 195 11.11 -12.17 -6.51
N GLY A 196 10.96 -11.21 -7.43
CA GLY A 196 11.09 -11.46 -8.86
C GLY A 196 12.45 -12.05 -9.25
N LYS A 197 13.55 -11.58 -8.64
CA LYS A 197 14.89 -12.14 -8.79
C LYS A 197 14.98 -13.59 -8.27
N GLY A 198 14.25 -13.89 -7.18
CA GLY A 198 14.11 -15.25 -6.65
C GLY A 198 13.53 -16.20 -7.68
N PHE A 199 12.42 -15.84 -8.30
CA PHE A 199 11.81 -16.59 -9.41
C PHE A 199 12.75 -16.66 -10.62
N ALA A 200 13.32 -15.53 -11.05
CA ALA A 200 14.20 -15.49 -12.22
C ALA A 200 15.39 -16.44 -12.09
N ARG A 201 15.99 -16.60 -10.91
CA ARG A 201 17.07 -17.59 -10.68
C ARG A 201 16.66 -19.03 -10.98
N GLN A 202 15.35 -19.34 -10.90
CA GLN A 202 14.85 -20.70 -11.15
C GLN A 202 14.51 -20.94 -12.63
N ILE A 203 14.17 -19.90 -13.38
CA ILE A 203 13.58 -20.02 -14.71
C ILE A 203 14.22 -19.10 -15.76
N SER A 204 15.40 -18.50 -15.47
CA SER A 204 16.06 -17.54 -16.37
C SER A 204 16.19 -18.03 -17.82
N ASP A 205 16.49 -19.30 -18.01
CA ASP A 205 16.70 -19.92 -19.32
C ASP A 205 15.41 -20.08 -20.13
N LEU A 206 14.25 -19.95 -19.46
CA LEU A 206 12.93 -20.06 -20.08
C LEU A 206 12.33 -18.69 -20.44
N ILE A 207 12.99 -17.59 -20.07
CA ILE A 207 12.46 -16.24 -20.25
C ILE A 207 13.04 -15.59 -21.50
N THR A 208 12.18 -15.21 -22.45
CA THR A 208 12.55 -14.37 -23.59
C THR A 208 12.30 -12.91 -23.23
N TYR A 209 13.37 -12.16 -22.97
CA TYR A 209 13.30 -10.74 -22.66
C TYR A 209 13.17 -9.87 -23.92
N ASN A 210 12.69 -8.63 -23.75
CA ASN A 210 12.47 -7.64 -24.82
C ASN A 210 11.44 -8.09 -25.87
N ALA A 211 10.59 -9.03 -25.54
CA ALA A 211 9.53 -9.55 -26.37
C ALA A 211 8.22 -8.80 -26.10
N LYS A 212 7.92 -7.78 -26.89
CA LYS A 212 6.65 -7.04 -26.82
C LYS A 212 5.58 -7.85 -27.55
N VAL A 213 4.75 -8.58 -26.80
CA VAL A 213 3.63 -9.32 -27.37
C VAL A 213 2.65 -8.37 -28.04
N THR A 214 2.31 -8.66 -29.30
CA THR A 214 1.39 -7.87 -30.13
C THR A 214 0.13 -8.64 -30.52
N LYS A 215 0.22 -9.98 -30.54
CA LYS A 215 -0.90 -10.84 -30.90
C LYS A 215 -0.86 -12.17 -30.14
N ILE A 216 -2.03 -12.68 -29.73
CA ILE A 216 -2.24 -14.04 -29.25
C ILE A 216 -3.41 -14.64 -30.02
N ALA A 217 -3.12 -15.64 -30.83
CA ALA A 217 -4.10 -16.34 -31.67
C ALA A 217 -4.19 -17.82 -31.30
N GLN A 218 -5.38 -18.41 -31.42
CA GLN A 218 -5.60 -19.84 -31.18
C GLN A 218 -6.42 -20.50 -32.29
N ASN A 219 -6.24 -21.79 -32.42
CA ASN A 219 -7.06 -22.67 -33.26
C ASN A 219 -7.14 -24.05 -32.60
N ASP A 220 -7.70 -25.05 -33.33
CA ASP A 220 -7.88 -26.43 -32.83
C ASP A 220 -6.54 -27.13 -32.52
N LYS A 221 -5.43 -26.65 -33.07
CA LYS A 221 -4.11 -27.31 -32.97
C LYS A 221 -3.22 -26.66 -31.90
N GLY A 222 -3.48 -25.40 -31.49
CA GLY A 222 -2.63 -24.71 -30.50
C GLY A 222 -2.84 -23.21 -30.43
N VAL A 223 -1.91 -22.55 -29.74
CA VAL A 223 -1.84 -21.10 -29.57
C VAL A 223 -0.55 -20.59 -30.23
N THR A 224 -0.63 -19.44 -30.87
CA THR A 224 0.53 -18.70 -31.39
C THR A 224 0.60 -17.35 -30.71
N ALA A 225 1.71 -17.04 -30.05
CA ALA A 225 2.04 -15.72 -29.55
C ALA A 225 3.03 -15.04 -30.50
N THR A 226 2.70 -13.82 -30.95
CA THR A 226 3.56 -13.01 -31.84
C THR A 226 4.05 -11.79 -31.02
N TRP A 227 5.32 -11.44 -31.20
CA TRP A 227 5.90 -10.28 -30.52
C TRP A 227 6.92 -9.55 -31.38
N ASP A 228 7.10 -8.27 -31.08
CA ASP A 228 8.21 -7.46 -31.58
C ASP A 228 9.42 -7.62 -30.64
N ASP A 229 10.55 -8.00 -31.16
CA ASP A 229 11.82 -7.95 -30.42
C ASP A 229 12.30 -6.49 -30.35
N LEU A 230 12.27 -5.94 -29.16
CA LEU A 230 12.60 -4.51 -28.94
C LEU A 230 14.08 -4.16 -29.14
N LYS A 231 14.98 -5.15 -29.23
CA LYS A 231 16.40 -4.95 -29.55
C LYS A 231 16.68 -4.94 -31.05
N THR A 232 16.02 -5.83 -31.76
CA THR A 232 16.31 -6.07 -33.20
C THR A 232 15.26 -5.49 -34.13
N GLY A 233 14.09 -5.14 -33.63
CA GLY A 233 12.92 -4.71 -34.40
C GLY A 233 12.26 -5.84 -35.22
N LYS A 234 12.67 -7.09 -35.02
CA LYS A 234 12.13 -8.24 -35.79
C LYS A 234 10.86 -8.76 -35.11
N VAL A 235 9.92 -9.17 -35.94
CA VAL A 235 8.74 -9.93 -35.51
C VAL A 235 9.14 -11.40 -35.33
N SER A 236 8.72 -11.98 -34.20
CA SER A 236 8.96 -13.35 -33.81
C SER A 236 7.69 -14.04 -33.34
N GLU A 237 7.65 -15.36 -33.35
CA GLU A 237 6.51 -16.17 -32.95
C GLU A 237 6.93 -17.34 -32.07
N ALA A 238 6.07 -17.73 -31.14
CA ALA A 238 6.13 -19.01 -30.43
C ALA A 238 4.80 -19.73 -30.55
N LYS A 239 4.87 -21.07 -30.68
CA LYS A 239 3.70 -21.95 -30.75
C LYS A 239 3.70 -22.92 -29.57
N ALA A 240 2.52 -23.16 -29.01
CA ALA A 240 2.31 -24.07 -27.89
C ALA A 240 0.90 -24.69 -27.96
N ASP A 241 0.69 -25.78 -27.24
CA ASP A 241 -0.64 -26.36 -27.10
C ASP A 241 -1.62 -25.50 -26.35
N TYR A 242 -1.12 -24.78 -25.33
CA TYR A 242 -1.92 -23.91 -24.45
C TYR A 242 -1.15 -22.61 -24.08
N CYS A 243 -1.89 -21.60 -23.64
CA CYS A 243 -1.33 -20.33 -23.17
C CYS A 243 -1.92 -19.94 -21.80
N VAL A 244 -1.06 -19.68 -20.83
CA VAL A 244 -1.41 -18.95 -19.61
C VAL A 244 -1.02 -17.49 -19.82
N CYS A 245 -2.00 -16.60 -19.98
CA CYS A 245 -1.76 -15.20 -20.24
C CYS A 245 -1.86 -14.40 -18.93
N THR A 246 -0.76 -13.72 -18.58
CA THR A 246 -0.67 -12.89 -17.36
C THR A 246 -0.55 -11.40 -17.67
N ILE A 247 -0.80 -10.99 -18.90
CA ILE A 247 -0.76 -9.60 -19.35
C ILE A 247 -1.87 -8.82 -18.63
N PRO A 248 -1.57 -7.63 -18.03
CA PRO A 248 -2.59 -6.79 -17.39
C PRO A 248 -3.76 -6.46 -18.33
N LEU A 249 -4.99 -6.49 -17.83
CA LEU A 249 -6.18 -6.35 -18.69
C LEU A 249 -6.19 -5.02 -19.46
N ALA A 250 -5.68 -3.95 -18.90
CA ALA A 250 -5.57 -2.65 -19.56
C ALA A 250 -4.69 -2.70 -20.82
N VAL A 251 -3.64 -3.52 -20.81
CA VAL A 251 -2.78 -3.79 -21.96
C VAL A 251 -3.40 -4.82 -22.87
N LEU A 252 -3.93 -5.92 -22.31
CA LEU A 252 -4.52 -7.04 -23.03
C LEU A 252 -5.70 -6.60 -23.91
N ASN A 253 -6.48 -5.62 -23.44
CA ASN A 253 -7.61 -5.04 -24.20
C ASN A 253 -7.18 -4.27 -25.47
N GLN A 254 -5.87 -3.97 -25.60
CA GLN A 254 -5.30 -3.28 -26.78
C GLN A 254 -4.59 -4.23 -27.74
N LEU A 255 -4.47 -5.51 -27.39
CA LEU A 255 -3.81 -6.51 -28.23
C LEU A 255 -4.77 -7.19 -29.19
N ASP A 256 -4.23 -7.72 -30.30
CA ASP A 256 -4.94 -8.67 -31.17
C ASP A 256 -5.05 -10.02 -30.45
N LEU A 257 -6.10 -10.14 -29.61
CA LEU A 257 -6.36 -11.33 -28.79
C LEU A 257 -7.56 -12.10 -29.35
N GLN A 258 -7.34 -13.35 -29.75
CA GLN A 258 -8.38 -14.25 -30.22
C GLN A 258 -8.97 -15.06 -29.06
N VAL A 259 -10.02 -14.53 -28.45
CA VAL A 259 -10.84 -15.19 -27.44
C VAL A 259 -12.33 -14.96 -27.71
N GLY A 260 -13.17 -15.77 -27.10
CA GLY A 260 -14.64 -15.66 -27.23
C GLY A 260 -15.20 -14.35 -26.65
N PRO A 261 -16.43 -14.00 -27.08
CA PRO A 261 -17.04 -12.71 -26.74
C PRO A 261 -17.24 -12.51 -25.22
N LYS A 262 -17.47 -13.57 -24.45
CA LYS A 262 -17.65 -13.49 -22.99
C LYS A 262 -16.36 -13.08 -22.29
N MET A 263 -15.23 -13.70 -22.64
CA MET A 263 -13.94 -13.33 -22.07
C MET A 263 -13.52 -11.93 -22.54
N LYS A 264 -13.73 -11.59 -23.80
CA LYS A 264 -13.43 -10.26 -24.34
C LYS A 264 -14.22 -9.15 -23.62
N ALA A 265 -15.51 -9.39 -23.36
CA ALA A 265 -16.35 -8.46 -22.57
C ALA A 265 -15.83 -8.32 -21.13
N ALA A 266 -15.43 -9.43 -20.52
CA ALA A 266 -14.87 -9.40 -19.16
C ALA A 266 -13.53 -8.64 -19.06
N ILE A 267 -12.64 -8.80 -20.05
CA ILE A 267 -11.39 -8.02 -20.13
C ILE A 267 -11.66 -6.53 -20.22
N GLY A 268 -12.65 -6.12 -21.03
CA GLY A 268 -13.01 -4.71 -21.23
C GLY A 268 -13.79 -4.08 -20.05
N ALA A 269 -14.37 -4.89 -19.17
CA ALA A 269 -15.24 -4.41 -18.09
C ALA A 269 -14.51 -3.99 -16.81
N VAL A 270 -13.21 -4.28 -16.68
CA VAL A 270 -12.46 -4.06 -15.43
C VAL A 270 -11.48 -2.89 -15.57
N PRO A 271 -11.78 -1.74 -14.97
CA PRO A 271 -10.84 -0.62 -14.97
C PRO A 271 -9.64 -0.89 -14.06
N TYR A 272 -8.54 -0.21 -14.33
CA TYR A 272 -7.35 -0.23 -13.49
C TYR A 272 -7.24 1.05 -12.67
N SER A 273 -6.86 0.90 -11.40
CA SER A 273 -6.63 2.03 -10.52
C SER A 273 -5.36 2.79 -10.92
N ASN A 274 -5.42 4.13 -10.75
CA ASN A 274 -4.24 4.97 -10.89
C ASN A 274 -3.63 5.21 -9.51
N LEU A 275 -2.47 4.63 -9.27
CA LEU A 275 -1.66 4.88 -8.08
C LEU A 275 -0.30 5.44 -8.49
N LEU A 276 0.21 6.35 -7.68
CA LEU A 276 1.56 6.86 -7.81
C LEU A 276 2.32 6.74 -6.50
N LYS A 277 3.63 6.64 -6.63
CA LYS A 277 4.58 6.75 -5.53
C LYS A 277 5.71 7.69 -5.88
N ILE A 278 6.19 8.43 -4.87
CA ILE A 278 7.36 9.29 -4.99
C ILE A 278 8.32 8.93 -3.87
N GLY A 279 9.53 8.53 -4.23
CA GLY A 279 10.62 8.35 -3.27
C GLY A 279 11.40 9.66 -3.14
N LEU A 280 11.68 10.08 -1.93
CA LEU A 280 12.47 11.25 -1.59
C LEU A 280 13.66 10.82 -0.75
N GLU A 281 14.87 11.12 -1.22
CA GLU A 281 16.10 10.85 -0.50
C GLU A 281 16.51 12.06 0.33
N PHE A 282 16.86 11.80 1.58
CA PHE A 282 17.30 12.82 2.54
C PHE A 282 18.71 12.51 3.03
N LYS A 283 19.45 13.55 3.41
CA LYS A 283 20.86 13.48 3.87
C LYS A 283 21.03 12.68 5.15
N ARG A 284 20.07 12.77 6.06
CA ARG A 284 20.05 12.07 7.36
C ARG A 284 18.66 11.55 7.69
N ARG A 285 18.57 10.74 8.71
CA ARG A 285 17.32 10.11 9.18
C ARG A 285 16.66 10.98 10.26
N PHE A 286 16.35 12.25 9.96
CA PHE A 286 15.81 13.23 10.91
C PHE A 286 14.50 12.76 11.57
N TRP A 287 13.69 11.93 10.89
CA TRP A 287 12.48 11.35 11.48
C TRP A 287 12.77 10.43 12.66
N GLU A 288 13.93 9.77 12.70
CA GLU A 288 14.40 8.99 13.85
C GLU A 288 14.99 9.90 14.92
N GLU A 289 15.94 10.75 14.53
CA GLU A 289 16.74 11.57 15.42
C GLU A 289 15.93 12.66 16.13
N ASP A 290 15.10 13.39 15.38
CA ASP A 290 14.38 14.56 15.91
C ASP A 290 12.94 14.22 16.33
N TYR A 291 12.34 13.15 15.77
CA TYR A 291 10.92 12.84 15.97
C TYR A 291 10.63 11.46 16.55
N SER A 292 11.65 10.62 16.74
CA SER A 292 11.56 9.24 17.24
C SER A 292 10.55 8.38 16.44
N ILE A 293 10.57 8.50 15.10
CA ILE A 293 9.72 7.74 14.20
C ILE A 293 10.56 6.64 13.54
N TYR A 294 10.22 5.39 13.75
CA TYR A 294 10.88 4.21 13.21
C TYR A 294 9.89 3.41 12.38
N GLY A 295 9.87 3.64 11.07
CA GLY A 295 8.85 3.08 10.18
C GLY A 295 7.44 3.66 10.38
N GLY A 296 6.45 3.06 9.73
CA GLY A 296 5.06 3.53 9.79
C GLY A 296 4.73 4.64 8.80
N HIS A 297 3.52 5.19 8.88
CA HIS A 297 2.95 6.11 7.89
C HIS A 297 2.38 7.36 8.56
N SER A 298 2.75 8.55 8.06
CA SER A 298 2.04 9.80 8.37
C SER A 298 1.04 10.12 7.26
N PHE A 299 -0.16 10.53 7.63
CA PHE A 299 -1.30 10.70 6.73
C PHE A 299 -1.69 12.15 6.55
N THR A 300 -2.13 12.52 5.35
CA THR A 300 -2.60 13.86 5.03
C THR A 300 -3.70 13.84 3.99
N ASP A 301 -4.60 14.83 4.05
CA ASP A 301 -5.62 15.11 3.03
C ASP A 301 -5.07 15.85 1.79
N GLN A 302 -3.77 16.17 1.77
CA GLN A 302 -3.11 16.73 0.59
C GLN A 302 -2.92 15.67 -0.50
N GLN A 303 -2.56 16.10 -1.72
CA GLN A 303 -2.42 15.23 -2.90
C GLN A 303 -1.43 14.07 -2.71
N ILE A 304 -0.42 14.21 -1.87
CA ILE A 304 0.53 13.14 -1.56
C ILE A 304 -0.09 11.96 -0.80
N GLY A 305 -1.24 12.15 -0.15
CA GLY A 305 -2.00 11.15 0.60
C GLY A 305 -1.31 10.68 1.89
N LEU A 306 -0.16 10.04 1.78
CA LEU A 306 0.66 9.65 2.92
C LEU A 306 2.15 9.69 2.59
N ILE A 307 2.96 9.80 3.66
CA ILE A 307 4.39 9.48 3.61
C ILE A 307 4.66 8.23 4.44
N SER A 308 5.67 7.44 4.06
CA SER A 308 6.07 6.25 4.80
C SER A 308 7.57 6.24 5.06
N TYR A 309 7.91 6.00 6.32
CA TYR A 309 9.29 5.99 6.78
C TYR A 309 9.93 4.62 6.55
N PRO A 310 11.26 4.55 6.29
CA PRO A 310 11.95 3.28 6.08
C PRO A 310 11.83 2.35 7.29
N ASN A 311 11.70 1.05 7.04
CA ASN A 311 11.56 -0.01 8.05
C ASN A 311 12.86 -0.80 8.29
N PHE A 312 13.98 -0.28 7.84
CA PHE A 312 15.29 -0.93 7.89
C PHE A 312 16.41 0.07 8.13
N ASP A 313 17.59 -0.43 8.46
CA ASP A 313 18.79 0.39 8.71
C ASP A 313 18.61 1.46 9.80
N PHE A 314 17.83 1.17 10.84
CA PHE A 314 17.66 2.07 11.97
C PHE A 314 18.99 2.45 12.61
N PHE A 315 19.08 3.68 13.12
CA PHE A 315 20.26 4.24 13.76
C PHE A 315 21.52 4.30 12.88
N LYS A 316 21.37 4.25 11.55
CA LYS A 316 22.48 4.42 10.62
C LYS A 316 22.65 5.87 10.23
N ASP A 317 23.87 6.37 10.38
CA ASP A 317 24.27 7.70 9.90
C ASP A 317 24.56 7.66 8.40
N LYS A 318 23.49 7.67 7.59
CA LYS A 318 23.56 7.68 6.13
C LYS A 318 22.28 8.24 5.50
N PRO A 319 22.32 8.70 4.24
CA PRO A 319 21.14 9.06 3.47
C PRO A 319 20.13 7.90 3.41
N ALA A 320 18.84 8.25 3.39
CA ALA A 320 17.78 7.25 3.29
C ALA A 320 16.58 7.79 2.51
N VAL A 321 15.81 6.86 1.94
CA VAL A 321 14.63 7.18 1.12
C VAL A 321 13.36 7.03 1.95
N VAL A 322 12.60 8.11 2.05
CA VAL A 322 11.21 8.12 2.51
C VAL A 322 10.30 7.93 1.30
N LEU A 323 9.27 7.12 1.42
CA LEU A 323 8.16 7.19 0.47
C LEU A 323 7.41 8.51 0.74
N GLY A 324 7.73 9.53 -0.07
CA GLY A 324 7.25 10.90 0.11
C GLY A 324 5.85 11.16 -0.43
N ALA A 325 5.30 10.21 -1.21
CA ALA A 325 3.91 10.19 -1.63
C ALA A 325 3.45 8.76 -1.95
N PHE A 326 2.28 8.41 -1.49
CA PHE A 326 1.50 7.28 -1.98
C PHE A 326 0.07 7.78 -2.17
N SER A 327 -0.31 7.96 -3.40
CA SER A 327 -1.56 8.65 -3.74
C SER A 327 -2.32 7.94 -4.85
N GLY A 328 -3.63 7.95 -4.70
CA GLY A 328 -4.60 7.46 -5.68
C GLY A 328 -5.79 8.41 -5.76
N GLY A 329 -6.85 8.00 -6.46
CA GLY A 329 -8.05 8.80 -6.60
C GLY A 329 -7.77 10.22 -7.14
N PRO A 330 -8.52 11.25 -6.71
CA PRO A 330 -8.37 12.62 -7.22
C PRO A 330 -6.95 13.20 -7.06
N GLY A 331 -6.32 13.01 -5.91
CA GLY A 331 -4.94 13.47 -5.66
C GLY A 331 -3.93 12.79 -6.60
N GLY A 332 -4.05 11.48 -6.76
CA GLY A 332 -3.23 10.71 -7.68
C GLY A 332 -3.39 11.13 -9.14
N TYR A 333 -4.61 11.44 -9.58
CA TYR A 333 -4.86 11.96 -10.94
C TYR A 333 -4.27 13.36 -11.13
N ALA A 334 -4.42 14.25 -10.15
CA ALA A 334 -3.84 15.59 -10.20
C ALA A 334 -2.31 15.53 -10.35
N MET A 335 -1.64 14.73 -9.52
CA MET A 335 -0.19 14.56 -9.61
C MET A 335 0.24 13.81 -10.88
N ALA A 336 -0.58 12.90 -11.42
CA ALA A 336 -0.31 12.24 -12.70
C ALA A 336 -0.35 13.22 -13.88
N GLY A 337 -1.07 14.33 -13.77
CA GLY A 337 -1.06 15.43 -14.75
C GLY A 337 0.23 16.24 -14.80
N MET A 338 1.06 16.18 -13.76
CA MET A 338 2.32 16.91 -13.63
C MET A 338 3.47 16.22 -14.40
N THR A 339 4.53 17.00 -14.73
CA THR A 339 5.80 16.41 -15.18
C THR A 339 6.53 15.72 -14.01
N PRO A 340 7.53 14.85 -14.27
CA PRO A 340 8.34 14.28 -13.20
C PRO A 340 8.95 15.34 -12.27
N GLU A 341 9.48 16.43 -12.82
CA GLU A 341 10.09 17.53 -12.07
C GLU A 341 9.08 18.23 -11.16
N GLN A 342 7.89 18.54 -11.69
CA GLN A 342 6.80 19.16 -10.91
C GLN A 342 6.36 18.27 -9.74
N ARG A 343 6.33 16.95 -9.94
CA ARG A 343 6.01 16.00 -8.86
C ARG A 343 7.08 15.98 -7.77
N ILE A 344 8.36 16.01 -8.16
CA ILE A 344 9.49 16.04 -7.22
C ILE A 344 9.57 17.38 -6.48
N GLU A 345 9.07 18.45 -7.05
CA GLU A 345 8.92 19.75 -6.35
C GLU A 345 7.70 19.73 -5.40
N ALA A 346 6.56 19.24 -5.87
CA ALA A 346 5.31 19.25 -5.11
C ALA A 346 5.34 18.33 -3.88
N ALA A 347 5.97 17.15 -3.97
CA ALA A 347 5.97 16.18 -2.87
C ALA A 347 6.73 16.70 -1.63
N PRO A 348 7.96 17.24 -1.71
CA PRO A 348 8.60 17.84 -0.55
C PRO A 348 7.85 19.07 -0.02
N ALA A 349 7.25 19.88 -0.91
CA ALA A 349 6.47 21.05 -0.49
C ALA A 349 5.28 20.66 0.39
N GLN A 350 4.51 19.64 -0.02
CA GLN A 350 3.38 19.13 0.75
C GLN A 350 3.82 18.33 1.98
N GLY A 351 4.84 17.49 1.87
CA GLY A 351 5.39 16.69 2.98
C GLY A 351 6.03 17.53 4.09
N SER A 352 6.44 18.76 3.79
CA SER A 352 7.00 19.69 4.78
C SER A 352 6.01 20.04 5.90
N VAL A 353 4.72 19.79 5.75
CA VAL A 353 3.74 19.99 6.82
C VAL A 353 4.09 19.13 8.05
N PHE A 354 4.64 17.94 7.87
CA PHE A 354 5.01 17.04 8.96
C PHE A 354 6.34 17.41 9.61
N HIS A 355 7.28 17.95 8.82
CA HIS A 355 8.66 18.22 9.23
C HIS A 355 9.15 19.55 8.61
N PRO A 356 8.60 20.69 9.07
CA PRO A 356 8.76 21.96 8.36
C PRO A 356 10.20 22.49 8.29
N ALA A 357 11.02 22.15 9.30
CA ALA A 357 12.42 22.60 9.33
C ALA A 357 13.34 21.71 8.50
N GLU A 358 13.15 20.39 8.58
CA GLU A 358 14.10 19.39 8.05
C GLU A 358 13.79 19.01 6.61
N TYR A 359 12.51 18.94 6.24
CA TYR A 359 12.08 18.32 4.99
C TYR A 359 12.67 18.99 3.74
N ARG A 360 12.79 20.32 3.75
CA ARG A 360 13.45 21.06 2.65
C ARG A 360 14.97 21.10 2.82
N LYS A 361 15.46 21.26 4.05
CA LYS A 361 16.89 21.40 4.35
C LYS A 361 17.67 20.12 4.06
N GLU A 362 17.09 18.98 4.42
CA GLU A 362 17.75 17.68 4.30
C GLU A 362 17.45 16.97 2.96
N PHE A 363 16.55 17.49 2.14
CA PHE A 363 16.21 16.91 0.83
C PHE A 363 17.42 16.90 -0.10
N MET A 364 17.63 15.80 -0.80
CA MET A 364 18.70 15.62 -1.79
C MET A 364 18.13 15.51 -3.20
N ASN A 365 17.34 14.48 -3.44
CA ASN A 365 16.77 14.16 -4.74
C ASN A 365 15.51 13.31 -4.59
N GLY A 366 14.81 13.06 -5.68
CA GLY A 366 13.61 12.25 -5.67
C GLY A 366 13.35 11.57 -7.00
N VAL A 367 12.48 10.57 -6.98
CA VAL A 367 12.02 9.87 -8.16
C VAL A 367 10.53 9.55 -8.04
N SER A 368 9.78 9.70 -9.11
CA SER A 368 8.35 9.43 -9.14
C SER A 368 8.01 8.23 -10.03
N TRP A 369 6.96 7.49 -9.67
CA TRP A 369 6.45 6.38 -10.44
C TRP A 369 4.93 6.45 -10.53
N ILE A 370 4.40 6.45 -11.75
CA ILE A 370 2.96 6.47 -12.03
C ILE A 370 2.58 5.22 -12.80
N TRP A 371 1.73 4.39 -12.22
CA TRP A 371 1.36 3.12 -12.82
C TRP A 371 0.52 3.27 -14.09
N SER A 372 -0.36 4.28 -14.17
CA SER A 372 -1.13 4.56 -15.40
C SER A 372 -0.29 5.07 -16.57
N ARG A 373 0.94 5.55 -16.29
CA ARG A 373 1.93 5.98 -17.30
C ARG A 373 3.09 4.99 -17.48
N THR A 374 3.04 3.85 -16.80
CA THR A 374 4.05 2.80 -16.95
C THR A 374 3.72 1.97 -18.17
N PRO A 375 4.59 1.95 -19.22
CA PRO A 375 4.42 1.08 -20.37
C PRO A 375 4.22 -0.39 -19.94
N TRP A 376 3.41 -1.15 -20.68
CA TRP A 376 3.14 -2.59 -20.45
C TRP A 376 2.27 -2.92 -19.23
N ILE A 377 1.90 -1.93 -18.41
CA ILE A 377 1.04 -2.10 -17.22
C ILE A 377 -0.22 -1.24 -17.33
N LEU A 378 -0.08 0.07 -17.58
CA LEU A 378 -1.14 1.06 -17.79
C LEU A 378 -2.15 1.18 -16.63
N GLY A 379 -1.70 0.95 -15.41
CA GLY A 379 -2.49 1.03 -14.19
C GLY A 379 -1.85 0.26 -13.04
N CYS A 380 -2.30 0.45 -11.82
CA CYS A 380 -1.73 -0.25 -10.67
C CYS A 380 -2.26 -1.67 -10.55
N CYS A 381 -3.57 -1.81 -10.54
CA CYS A 381 -4.27 -3.09 -10.36
C CYS A 381 -5.73 -3.02 -10.80
N ALA A 382 -6.33 -4.18 -10.98
CA ALA A 382 -7.72 -4.34 -11.37
C ALA A 382 -8.69 -3.84 -10.28
N SER A 383 -9.60 -2.95 -10.65
CA SER A 383 -10.57 -2.35 -9.74
C SER A 383 -11.95 -2.98 -9.94
N TRP A 384 -12.14 -4.17 -9.38
CA TRP A 384 -13.41 -4.85 -9.39
C TRP A 384 -14.44 -4.14 -8.50
N THR A 385 -15.62 -3.88 -9.01
CA THR A 385 -16.81 -3.60 -8.21
C THR A 385 -17.59 -4.91 -7.96
N GLU A 386 -18.47 -4.93 -6.97
CA GLU A 386 -19.34 -6.08 -6.72
C GLU A 386 -20.13 -6.47 -7.97
N ALA A 387 -20.78 -5.51 -8.60
CA ALA A 387 -21.56 -5.73 -9.83
C ALA A 387 -20.70 -6.23 -11.00
N SER A 388 -19.54 -5.63 -11.26
CA SER A 388 -18.66 -6.10 -12.33
C SER A 388 -18.10 -7.50 -12.07
N ARG A 389 -17.85 -7.82 -10.80
CA ARG A 389 -17.39 -9.15 -10.38
C ARG A 389 -18.47 -10.21 -10.58
N GLU A 390 -19.69 -9.93 -10.15
CA GLU A 390 -20.85 -10.82 -10.36
C GLU A 390 -21.06 -11.12 -11.84
N GLN A 391 -21.03 -10.10 -12.68
CA GLN A 391 -21.32 -10.24 -14.11
C GLN A 391 -20.17 -10.87 -14.91
N HIS A 392 -18.92 -10.60 -14.59
CA HIS A 392 -17.78 -10.84 -15.49
C HIS A 392 -16.70 -11.77 -14.93
N TYR A 393 -16.59 -11.93 -13.61
CA TYR A 393 -15.46 -12.66 -13.02
C TYR A 393 -15.35 -14.10 -13.51
N GLN A 394 -16.46 -14.84 -13.54
CA GLN A 394 -16.46 -16.23 -14.01
C GLN A 394 -16.07 -16.33 -15.48
N ASN A 395 -16.46 -15.37 -16.31
CA ASN A 395 -16.10 -15.31 -17.71
C ASN A 395 -14.61 -14.98 -17.90
N LEU A 396 -14.02 -14.17 -17.00
CA LEU A 396 -12.61 -13.80 -17.04
C LEU A 396 -11.70 -14.98 -16.68
N VAL A 397 -12.05 -15.71 -15.60
CA VAL A 397 -11.22 -16.81 -15.11
C VAL A 397 -11.46 -18.12 -15.87
N ALA A 398 -12.54 -18.23 -16.64
CA ALA A 398 -12.80 -19.39 -17.45
C ALA A 398 -11.67 -19.65 -18.46
N MET A 399 -11.49 -20.90 -18.83
CA MET A 399 -10.61 -21.26 -19.93
C MET A 399 -11.34 -21.06 -21.25
N ASP A 400 -10.83 -20.20 -22.12
CA ASP A 400 -11.38 -19.95 -23.46
C ASP A 400 -10.54 -20.71 -24.51
N GLY A 401 -11.11 -21.82 -25.01
CA GLY A 401 -10.36 -22.70 -25.89
C GLY A 401 -9.08 -23.22 -25.25
N ARG A 402 -7.94 -22.68 -25.67
CA ARG A 402 -6.58 -23.05 -25.24
C ARG A 402 -5.89 -21.94 -24.42
N ILE A 403 -6.63 -20.85 -24.12
CA ILE A 403 -6.10 -19.69 -23.39
C ILE A 403 -6.78 -19.63 -22.04
N VAL A 404 -6.00 -19.40 -20.98
CA VAL A 404 -6.44 -19.11 -19.61
C VAL A 404 -5.74 -17.86 -19.09
N LEU A 405 -6.49 -16.99 -18.42
CA LEU A 405 -5.91 -15.79 -17.79
C LEU A 405 -5.49 -16.08 -16.35
N ALA A 406 -4.37 -15.52 -15.93
CA ALA A 406 -3.90 -15.50 -14.55
C ALA A 406 -3.29 -14.13 -14.22
N GLY A 407 -3.24 -13.79 -12.95
CA GLY A 407 -2.77 -12.49 -12.45
C GLY A 407 -3.65 -12.03 -11.29
N GLU A 408 -3.32 -10.90 -10.67
CA GLU A 408 -4.12 -10.36 -9.55
C GLU A 408 -5.57 -10.04 -9.97
N HIS A 409 -5.77 -9.69 -11.25
CA HIS A 409 -7.07 -9.42 -11.85
C HIS A 409 -7.98 -10.66 -11.91
N ALA A 410 -7.41 -11.86 -11.89
CA ALA A 410 -8.12 -13.14 -11.85
C ALA A 410 -8.20 -13.70 -10.42
N SER A 411 -8.27 -12.84 -9.41
CA SER A 411 -8.24 -13.20 -8.00
C SER A 411 -9.20 -12.34 -7.17
N TYR A 412 -9.56 -12.83 -5.98
CA TYR A 412 -10.22 -12.05 -4.94
C TYR A 412 -9.23 -11.27 -4.05
N TYR A 413 -7.93 -11.53 -4.17
CA TYR A 413 -6.85 -10.72 -3.61
C TYR A 413 -6.35 -9.69 -4.63
N GLY A 414 -7.23 -8.79 -5.09
CA GLY A 414 -6.86 -7.71 -6.01
C GLY A 414 -5.79 -6.80 -5.41
N CYS A 415 -4.91 -6.25 -6.24
CA CYS A 415 -3.78 -5.38 -5.86
C CYS A 415 -2.66 -6.06 -5.04
N TRP A 416 -2.66 -7.38 -4.91
CA TRP A 416 -1.67 -8.12 -4.12
C TRP A 416 -0.97 -9.21 -4.93
N MET A 417 0.32 -9.41 -4.67
CA MET A 417 1.10 -10.50 -5.27
C MET A 417 0.55 -11.88 -4.90
N GLU A 418 -0.02 -12.04 -3.70
CA GLU A 418 -0.69 -13.28 -3.29
C GLU A 418 -1.78 -13.67 -4.28
N GLY A 419 -2.61 -12.70 -4.70
CA GLY A 419 -3.67 -12.94 -5.68
C GLY A 419 -3.13 -13.41 -7.04
N ALA A 420 -2.01 -12.81 -7.48
CA ALA A 420 -1.36 -13.23 -8.72
C ALA A 420 -0.85 -14.69 -8.64
N LEU A 421 -0.25 -15.08 -7.51
CA LEU A 421 0.25 -16.44 -7.30
C LEU A 421 -0.90 -17.45 -7.20
N LEU A 422 -1.93 -17.16 -6.40
CA LEU A 422 -3.09 -18.04 -6.24
C LEU A 422 -3.82 -18.28 -7.55
N SER A 423 -4.05 -17.22 -8.34
CA SER A 423 -4.69 -17.36 -9.64
C SER A 423 -3.83 -18.13 -10.64
N SER A 424 -2.51 -17.99 -10.56
CA SER A 424 -1.58 -18.75 -11.40
C SER A 424 -1.61 -20.25 -11.08
N LEU A 425 -1.65 -20.61 -9.79
CA LEU A 425 -1.77 -22.01 -9.35
C LEU A 425 -3.09 -22.62 -9.82
N ASP A 426 -4.21 -21.92 -9.66
CA ASP A 426 -5.54 -22.35 -10.13
C ASP A 426 -5.56 -22.52 -11.67
N ALA A 427 -5.02 -21.56 -12.41
CA ALA A 427 -4.96 -21.62 -13.86
C ALA A 427 -4.14 -22.81 -14.36
N ILE A 428 -2.98 -23.08 -13.75
CA ILE A 428 -2.14 -24.23 -14.08
C ILE A 428 -2.81 -25.54 -13.72
N GLU A 429 -3.48 -25.66 -12.59
CA GLU A 429 -4.22 -26.87 -12.20
C GLU A 429 -5.33 -27.19 -13.21
N ARG A 430 -6.12 -26.19 -13.61
CA ARG A 430 -7.19 -26.35 -14.61
C ARG A 430 -6.63 -26.72 -15.99
N LEU A 431 -5.55 -26.09 -16.40
CA LEU A 431 -4.87 -26.40 -17.66
C LEU A 431 -4.33 -27.82 -17.64
N HIS A 432 -3.69 -28.24 -16.55
CA HIS A 432 -3.16 -29.60 -16.39
C HIS A 432 -4.26 -30.67 -16.51
N LYS A 433 -5.37 -30.48 -15.81
CA LYS A 433 -6.55 -31.39 -15.90
C LYS A 433 -7.05 -31.50 -17.35
N LYS A 434 -7.11 -30.37 -18.08
CA LYS A 434 -7.53 -30.36 -19.48
C LYS A 434 -6.54 -31.07 -20.40
N ALA A 435 -5.25 -30.85 -20.17
CA ALA A 435 -4.21 -31.51 -20.97
C ALA A 435 -4.18 -33.03 -20.78
N LEU A 436 -4.49 -33.52 -19.57
CA LEU A 436 -4.60 -34.98 -19.31
C LEU A 436 -5.85 -35.61 -19.91
N ALA A 437 -6.90 -34.83 -20.19
CA ALA A 437 -8.17 -35.29 -20.75
C ALA A 437 -8.22 -35.18 -22.27
N ALA A 438 -7.20 -34.59 -22.92
CA ALA A 438 -7.10 -34.41 -24.35
C ALA A 438 -6.28 -35.53 -25.01
#